data_511bfd803c4f70b3ff6b7ce7860bce4f
#
_entry.id   511bfd803c4f70b3ff6b7ce7860bce4f
#
_cell.length_a   1.000
_cell.length_b   1.000
_cell.length_c   1.000
_cell.angle_alpha   90.00
_cell.angle_beta   90.00
_cell.angle_gamma   90.00
#
_symmetry.space_group_name_H-M   'P 1'
#
loop_
_entity.id
_entity.type
_entity.pdbx_description
1 polymer ?
#
loop_
_entity_poly.entity_id
_entity_poly.type
_entity_poly.pdbx_seq_one_letter_code
_entity_poly.pdbx_strand_id
1 'polypeptide(L)'
;GAVLFNAFAFFGIKPTYESTAKLYIVTTSENSVVNLNDLNLGTSLTSDYEQLMLSYPVLDKVIKKLDLNTTSENLKKAYTLTNPDDTRILEIKATSTDPEKAKELADTMAEVAMDYLPDTMSAMTPNFAQHAKVADHKANPSYGKYTIMGALLGLIACAGVLIAGYLMDDTIHSSEDMEKYFDLVPLTSIPDSDLFIESESDMKKTRKRRGRR
;
A
#
# COMPACT_ATOMS: atom_id res chain seq x y z
N GLY A 1 -11.34 -12.94 -3.09
CA GLY A 1 -10.81 -11.85 -2.23
C GLY A 1 -10.44 -10.62 -3.04
N ALA A 2 -9.44 -10.72 -3.93
CA ALA A 2 -8.89 -9.56 -4.67
C ALA A 2 -9.95 -8.78 -5.48
N VAL A 3 -10.84 -9.45 -6.19
CA VAL A 3 -11.89 -8.81 -7.01
C VAL A 3 -12.89 -8.04 -6.16
N LEU A 4 -13.32 -8.59 -5.04
CA LEU A 4 -14.26 -7.93 -4.12
C LEU A 4 -13.63 -6.71 -3.46
N PHE A 5 -12.34 -6.80 -3.07
CA PHE A 5 -11.60 -5.67 -2.48
C PHE A 5 -11.38 -4.54 -3.48
N ASN A 6 -11.08 -4.87 -4.75
CA ASN A 6 -10.96 -3.85 -5.81
C ASN A 6 -12.30 -3.19 -6.13
N ALA A 7 -13.40 -3.96 -6.18
CA ALA A 7 -14.74 -3.40 -6.35
C ALA A 7 -15.11 -2.45 -5.21
N PHE A 8 -14.83 -2.83 -3.96
CA PHE A 8 -15.03 -1.96 -2.81
C PHE A 8 -14.20 -0.67 -2.89
N ALA A 9 -12.91 -0.78 -3.28
CA ALA A 9 -12.04 0.39 -3.45
C ALA A 9 -12.54 1.32 -4.57
N PHE A 10 -13.07 0.78 -5.65
CA PHE A 10 -13.58 1.56 -6.77
C PHE A 10 -14.86 2.32 -6.44
N PHE A 11 -15.79 1.69 -5.71
CA PHE A 11 -17.10 2.31 -5.37
C PHE A 11 -17.08 3.10 -4.06
N GLY A 12 -16.20 2.75 -3.10
CA GLY A 12 -16.22 3.32 -1.75
C GLY A 12 -15.24 4.47 -1.54
N ILE A 13 -14.16 4.60 -2.33
CA ILE A 13 -13.09 5.57 -2.10
C ILE A 13 -13.13 6.65 -3.17
N LYS A 14 -13.24 7.92 -2.74
CA LYS A 14 -13.14 9.06 -3.65
C LYS A 14 -11.71 9.12 -4.23
N PRO A 15 -11.57 9.33 -5.55
CA PRO A 15 -10.25 9.49 -6.14
C PRO A 15 -9.57 10.73 -5.57
N THR A 16 -8.29 10.60 -5.24
CA THR A 16 -7.44 11.71 -4.82
C THR A 16 -6.21 11.80 -5.70
N TYR A 17 -5.75 13.03 -5.89
CA TYR A 17 -4.58 13.37 -6.69
C TYR A 17 -3.50 13.93 -5.77
N GLU A 18 -2.27 13.65 -6.09
CA GLU A 18 -1.09 14.06 -5.33
C GLU A 18 -0.20 14.94 -6.22
N SER A 19 0.19 16.09 -5.70
CA SER A 19 1.11 17.00 -6.36
C SER A 19 2.28 17.30 -5.45
N THR A 20 3.49 17.40 -5.99
CA THR A 20 4.72 17.56 -5.20
C THR A 20 5.49 18.79 -5.64
N ALA A 21 5.72 19.70 -4.72
CA ALA A 21 6.71 20.76 -4.82
C ALA A 21 7.97 20.38 -4.06
N LYS A 22 9.13 20.92 -4.46
CA LYS A 22 10.40 20.67 -3.79
C LYS A 22 11.10 22.00 -3.45
N LEU A 23 11.51 22.12 -2.20
CA LEU A 23 12.35 23.23 -1.74
C LEU A 23 13.76 22.76 -1.47
N TYR A 24 14.72 23.58 -1.81
CA TYR A 24 16.13 23.40 -1.47
C TYR A 24 16.48 24.33 -0.31
N ILE A 25 16.91 23.73 0.81
CA ILE A 25 17.26 24.45 2.03
C ILE A 25 18.69 24.93 1.92
N VAL A 26 18.89 26.25 2.01
CA VAL A 26 20.19 26.90 1.90
C VAL A 26 20.77 27.12 3.31
N THR A 27 22.00 26.70 3.52
CA THR A 27 22.69 26.81 4.82
C THR A 27 23.80 27.84 4.85
N THR A 28 24.35 28.21 3.68
CA THR A 28 25.52 29.08 3.56
C THR A 28 25.32 30.12 2.46
N SER A 29 25.93 31.33 2.69
CA SER A 29 26.00 32.35 1.64
C SER A 29 26.88 31.88 0.48
N GLU A 30 26.58 32.37 -0.73
CA GLU A 30 27.18 31.97 -2.02
C GLU A 30 28.72 31.95 -2.08
N ASN A 31 29.42 32.58 -1.09
CA ASN A 31 30.89 32.73 -1.07
C ASN A 31 31.61 31.82 -0.05
N SER A 32 30.91 30.87 0.58
CA SER A 32 31.53 30.00 1.59
C SER A 32 31.89 28.63 1.01
N VAL A 33 33.08 28.12 1.38
CA VAL A 33 33.49 26.75 1.04
C VAL A 33 32.59 25.78 1.77
N VAL A 34 31.89 24.91 1.01
CA VAL A 34 30.97 23.90 1.58
C VAL A 34 31.78 22.91 2.42
N ASN A 35 31.51 22.87 3.72
CA ASN A 35 32.11 21.95 4.67
C ASN A 35 31.11 20.79 4.99
N LEU A 36 31.64 19.66 5.49
CA LEU A 36 30.81 18.54 5.97
C LEU A 36 29.83 18.96 7.08
N ASN A 37 30.20 19.93 7.91
CA ASN A 37 29.32 20.49 8.93
C ASN A 37 28.11 21.22 8.32
N ASP A 38 28.29 21.87 7.17
CA ASP A 38 27.19 22.56 6.46
C ASP A 38 26.18 21.57 5.88
N LEU A 39 26.62 20.35 5.51
CA LEU A 39 25.74 19.28 5.07
C LEU A 39 24.87 18.78 6.22
N ASN A 40 25.47 18.52 7.39
CA ASN A 40 24.73 18.06 8.57
C ASN A 40 23.77 19.13 9.10
N LEU A 41 24.19 20.41 9.08
CA LEU A 41 23.29 21.53 9.39
C LEU A 41 22.11 21.60 8.41
N GLY A 42 22.38 21.38 7.12
CA GLY A 42 21.34 21.41 6.09
C GLY A 42 20.26 20.35 6.29
N THR A 43 20.64 19.13 6.62
CA THR A 43 19.69 18.05 6.91
C THR A 43 18.91 18.32 8.18
N SER A 44 19.55 18.81 9.24
CA SER A 44 18.88 19.19 10.49
C SER A 44 17.87 20.31 10.27
N LEU A 45 18.26 21.37 9.54
CA LEU A 45 17.35 22.46 9.17
C LEU A 45 16.16 21.95 8.33
N THR A 46 16.39 21.01 7.43
CA THR A 46 15.30 20.44 6.62
C THR A 46 14.27 19.73 7.50
N SER A 47 14.71 19.01 8.53
CA SER A 47 13.81 18.38 9.50
C SER A 47 13.06 19.42 10.36
N ASP A 48 13.71 20.50 10.73
CA ASP A 48 13.05 21.59 11.46
C ASP A 48 12.00 22.30 10.57
N TYR A 49 12.31 22.52 9.30
CA TYR A 49 11.36 23.04 8.31
C TYR A 49 10.14 22.13 8.16
N GLU A 50 10.34 20.80 8.07
CA GLU A 50 9.26 19.82 7.98
C GLU A 50 8.28 19.96 9.16
N GLN A 51 8.78 20.09 10.39
CA GLN A 51 7.94 20.24 11.57
C GLN A 51 7.23 21.59 11.62
N LEU A 52 7.94 22.67 11.32
CA LEU A 52 7.38 24.02 11.39
C LEU A 52 6.35 24.31 10.30
N MET A 53 6.51 23.74 9.11
CA MET A 53 5.54 23.89 8.01
C MET A 53 4.18 23.27 8.35
N LEU A 54 4.15 22.22 9.17
CA LEU A 54 2.90 21.61 9.65
C LEU A 54 2.35 22.28 10.91
N SER A 55 2.94 23.41 11.35
CA SER A 55 2.44 24.18 12.49
C SER A 55 1.21 25.03 12.12
N TYR A 56 0.38 25.31 13.11
CA TYR A 56 -0.85 26.11 12.91
C TYR A 56 -0.61 27.47 12.23
N PRO A 57 0.42 28.27 12.62
CA PRO A 57 0.64 29.57 11.99
C PRO A 57 0.87 29.51 10.47
N VAL A 58 1.57 28.48 10.01
CA VAL A 58 1.84 28.26 8.57
C VAL A 58 0.57 27.80 7.86
N LEU A 59 -0.11 26.80 8.42
CA LEU A 59 -1.35 26.27 7.86
C LEU A 59 -2.44 27.35 7.77
N ASP A 60 -2.57 28.19 8.79
CA ASP A 60 -3.52 29.32 8.79
C ASP A 60 -3.21 30.35 7.70
N LYS A 61 -1.93 30.59 7.41
CA LYS A 61 -1.52 31.45 6.29
C LYS A 61 -1.90 30.86 4.95
N VAL A 62 -1.72 29.53 4.77
CA VAL A 62 -2.13 28.83 3.55
C VAL A 62 -3.65 28.91 3.38
N ILE A 63 -4.43 28.65 4.45
CA ILE A 63 -5.89 28.76 4.44
C ILE A 63 -6.34 30.14 4.00
N LYS A 64 -5.74 31.20 4.57
CA LYS A 64 -6.06 32.59 4.22
C LYS A 64 -5.67 32.95 2.79
N LYS A 65 -4.49 32.46 2.32
CA LYS A 65 -3.97 32.78 1.00
C LYS A 65 -4.83 32.15 -0.12
N LEU A 66 -5.37 30.95 0.12
CA LEU A 66 -6.20 30.22 -0.83
C LEU A 66 -7.72 30.34 -0.55
N ASP A 67 -8.11 31.13 0.45
CA ASP A 67 -9.52 31.31 0.88
C ASP A 67 -10.25 29.98 1.08
N LEU A 68 -9.58 29.04 1.81
CA LEU A 68 -10.10 27.69 2.01
C LEU A 68 -11.11 27.64 3.15
N ASN A 69 -12.24 27.02 2.91
CA ASN A 69 -13.23 26.76 3.97
C ASN A 69 -12.90 25.44 4.71
N THR A 70 -11.78 25.42 5.41
CA THR A 70 -11.28 24.23 6.16
C THR A 70 -10.56 24.67 7.44
N THR A 71 -10.30 23.73 8.32
CA THR A 71 -9.49 23.95 9.53
C THR A 71 -8.05 23.55 9.30
N SER A 72 -7.11 24.14 10.05
CA SER A 72 -5.68 23.80 9.98
C SER A 72 -5.42 22.31 10.26
N GLU A 73 -6.20 21.67 11.15
CA GLU A 73 -6.12 20.24 11.42
C GLU A 73 -6.49 19.37 10.22
N ASN A 74 -7.53 19.75 9.48
CA ASN A 74 -7.94 19.04 8.28
C ASN A 74 -6.96 19.29 7.14
N LEU A 75 -6.48 20.52 7.00
CA LEU A 75 -5.49 20.87 6.00
C LEU A 75 -4.17 20.14 6.24
N LYS A 76 -3.75 19.97 7.49
CA LYS A 76 -2.56 19.18 7.86
C LYS A 76 -2.60 17.75 7.31
N LYS A 77 -3.77 17.11 7.29
CA LYS A 77 -3.94 15.74 6.76
C LYS A 77 -3.78 15.65 5.24
N ALA A 78 -3.95 16.78 4.55
CA ALA A 78 -3.75 16.84 3.11
C ALA A 78 -2.28 16.96 2.70
N TYR A 79 -1.38 17.25 3.65
CA TYR A 79 0.04 17.38 3.39
C TYR A 79 0.85 16.19 3.93
N THR A 80 1.82 15.81 3.15
CA THR A 80 2.91 14.91 3.57
C THR A 80 4.22 15.58 3.20
N LEU A 81 5.03 15.86 4.21
CA LEU A 81 6.35 16.42 4.05
C LEU A 81 7.37 15.31 4.24
N THR A 82 8.40 15.28 3.42
CA THR A 82 9.45 14.28 3.50
C THR A 82 10.79 14.88 3.09
N ASN A 83 11.83 14.52 3.83
CA ASN A 83 13.21 14.78 3.44
C ASN A 83 13.80 13.48 2.87
N PRO A 84 13.89 13.32 1.54
CA PRO A 84 14.42 12.09 0.96
C PRO A 84 15.94 11.97 1.23
N ASP A 85 16.34 10.80 1.70
CA ASP A 85 17.74 10.38 1.88
C ASP A 85 18.60 11.36 2.68
N ASP A 86 18.04 12.02 3.70
CA ASP A 86 18.72 13.02 4.53
C ASP A 86 19.42 14.12 3.70
N THR A 87 18.81 14.54 2.62
CA THR A 87 19.30 15.62 1.76
C THR A 87 18.83 16.98 2.26
N ARG A 88 19.27 18.06 1.60
CA ARG A 88 18.76 19.43 1.81
C ARG A 88 17.51 19.73 0.97
N ILE A 89 16.85 18.70 0.47
CA ILE A 89 15.62 18.84 -0.32
C ILE A 89 14.45 18.47 0.57
N LEU A 90 13.47 19.35 0.64
CA LEU A 90 12.20 19.10 1.29
C LEU A 90 11.13 18.90 0.23
N GLU A 91 10.53 17.72 0.19
CA GLU A 91 9.41 17.41 -0.66
C GLU A 91 8.09 17.73 0.05
N ILE A 92 7.28 18.56 -0.59
CA ILE A 92 5.96 18.99 -0.13
C ILE A 92 4.92 18.32 -1.02
N LYS A 93 4.29 17.27 -0.52
CA LYS A 93 3.21 16.57 -1.20
C LYS A 93 1.88 17.08 -0.67
N ALA A 94 1.02 17.54 -1.57
CA ALA A 94 -0.35 17.90 -1.26
C ALA A 94 -1.32 16.96 -1.96
N THR A 95 -2.34 16.51 -1.22
CA THR A 95 -3.36 15.58 -1.70
C THR A 95 -4.71 16.30 -1.75
N SER A 96 -5.38 16.21 -2.90
CA SER A 96 -6.71 16.78 -3.09
C SER A 96 -7.57 15.88 -3.99
N THR A 97 -8.88 16.09 -3.97
CA THR A 97 -9.81 15.46 -4.93
C THR A 97 -9.74 16.08 -6.33
N ASP A 98 -9.10 17.24 -6.45
CA ASP A 98 -8.91 17.99 -7.69
C ASP A 98 -7.40 18.10 -7.95
N PRO A 99 -6.89 17.71 -9.14
CA PRO A 99 -5.46 17.73 -9.46
C PRO A 99 -4.89 19.16 -9.49
N GLU A 100 -5.67 20.15 -9.94
CA GLU A 100 -5.21 21.54 -9.96
C GLU A 100 -5.10 22.11 -8.56
N LYS A 101 -6.07 21.80 -7.68
CA LYS A 101 -6.00 22.16 -6.26
C LYS A 101 -4.87 21.50 -5.53
N ALA A 102 -4.53 20.24 -5.86
CA ALA A 102 -3.37 19.57 -5.28
C ALA A 102 -2.07 20.31 -5.61
N LYS A 103 -1.93 20.76 -6.87
CA LYS A 103 -0.80 21.59 -7.30
C LYS A 103 -0.75 22.92 -6.57
N GLU A 104 -1.87 23.64 -6.56
CA GLU A 104 -1.99 24.95 -5.92
C GLU A 104 -1.67 24.89 -4.42
N LEU A 105 -2.16 23.86 -3.73
CA LEU A 105 -1.84 23.60 -2.33
C LEU A 105 -0.34 23.40 -2.11
N ALA A 106 0.30 22.55 -2.93
CA ALA A 106 1.72 22.26 -2.79
C ALA A 106 2.61 23.50 -3.04
N ASP A 107 2.32 24.26 -4.09
CA ASP A 107 3.05 25.49 -4.42
C ASP A 107 2.82 26.57 -3.37
N THR A 108 1.58 26.79 -2.92
CA THR A 108 1.26 27.80 -1.90
C THR A 108 1.88 27.47 -0.55
N MET A 109 1.94 26.20 -0.16
CA MET A 109 2.66 25.80 1.06
C MET A 109 4.15 26.13 0.96
N ALA A 110 4.76 25.86 -0.18
CA ALA A 110 6.17 26.19 -0.42
C ALA A 110 6.41 27.70 -0.36
N GLU A 111 5.56 28.50 -0.99
CA GLU A 111 5.65 29.97 -0.96
C GLU A 111 5.49 30.53 0.47
N VAL A 112 4.48 30.06 1.21
CA VAL A 112 4.29 30.48 2.61
C VAL A 112 5.48 30.08 3.49
N ALA A 113 6.05 28.91 3.24
CA ALA A 113 7.25 28.47 3.95
C ALA A 113 8.46 29.36 3.66
N MET A 114 8.66 29.74 2.41
CA MET A 114 9.76 30.63 2.00
C MET A 114 9.62 32.03 2.60
N ASP A 115 8.41 32.52 2.80
CA ASP A 115 8.17 33.84 3.38
C ASP A 115 8.25 33.83 4.92
N TYR A 116 7.73 32.77 5.56
CA TYR A 116 7.53 32.78 7.01
C TYR A 116 8.68 32.17 7.80
N LEU A 117 9.28 31.08 7.30
CA LEU A 117 10.25 30.32 8.08
C LEU A 117 11.60 31.01 8.25
N PRO A 118 12.16 31.74 7.25
CA PRO A 118 13.41 32.45 7.42
C PRO A 118 13.37 33.47 8.56
N ASP A 119 12.28 34.22 8.66
CA ASP A 119 12.08 35.20 9.72
C ASP A 119 11.97 34.53 11.10
N THR A 120 11.30 33.38 11.17
CA THR A 120 11.07 32.65 12.42
C THR A 120 12.33 31.95 12.93
N MET A 121 13.14 31.41 12.01
CA MET A 121 14.33 30.62 12.32
C MET A 121 15.63 31.40 12.22
N SER A 122 15.58 32.68 11.78
CA SER A 122 16.77 33.46 11.42
C SER A 122 17.68 32.73 10.42
N ALA A 123 17.06 31.99 9.51
CA ALA A 123 17.69 31.16 8.49
C ALA A 123 17.64 31.85 7.11
N MET A 124 18.38 31.31 6.15
CA MET A 124 18.27 31.79 4.76
C MET A 124 17.00 31.34 4.12
N THR A 125 16.45 32.15 3.21
CA THR A 125 15.28 31.79 2.42
C THR A 125 15.60 30.59 1.54
N PRO A 126 14.78 29.52 1.62
CA PRO A 126 14.90 28.37 0.73
C PRO A 126 14.64 28.77 -0.72
N ASN A 127 15.14 27.97 -1.65
CA ASN A 127 14.86 28.15 -3.06
C ASN A 127 13.91 27.07 -3.57
N PHE A 128 13.06 27.42 -4.55
CA PHE A 128 12.33 26.40 -5.27
C PHE A 128 13.30 25.52 -6.08
N ALA A 129 13.39 24.24 -5.73
CA ALA A 129 14.06 23.24 -6.54
C ALA A 129 13.14 22.76 -7.68
N GLN A 130 11.84 22.65 -7.38
CA GLN A 130 10.82 22.24 -8.34
C GLN A 130 9.46 22.74 -7.92
N HIS A 131 8.73 23.38 -8.85
CA HIS A 131 7.31 23.68 -8.68
C HIS A 131 6.45 22.41 -8.81
N ALA A 132 5.32 22.41 -8.14
CA ALA A 132 4.34 21.35 -8.24
C ALA A 132 3.79 21.24 -9.67
N LYS A 133 3.59 20.01 -10.14
CA LYS A 133 2.94 19.72 -11.42
C LYS A 133 1.53 19.21 -11.16
N VAL A 134 0.63 19.52 -12.09
CA VAL A 134 -0.71 18.92 -12.06
C VAL A 134 -0.56 17.39 -12.16
N ALA A 135 -1.25 16.67 -11.28
CA ALA A 135 -1.15 15.22 -11.24
C ALA A 135 -1.86 14.59 -12.44
N ASP A 136 -1.12 13.85 -13.25
CA ASP A 136 -1.64 13.14 -14.42
C ASP A 136 -2.42 11.86 -14.02
N HIS A 137 -2.15 11.32 -12.83
CA HIS A 137 -2.71 10.06 -12.35
C HIS A 137 -3.31 10.20 -10.95
N LYS A 138 -4.31 9.35 -10.67
CA LYS A 138 -4.90 9.24 -9.34
C LYS A 138 -3.89 8.59 -8.37
N ALA A 139 -3.65 9.22 -7.23
CA ALA A 139 -2.81 8.69 -6.17
C ALA A 139 -3.53 7.60 -5.37
N ASN A 140 -4.83 7.79 -5.10
CA ASN A 140 -5.70 6.82 -4.45
C ASN A 140 -7.03 6.67 -5.23
N PRO A 141 -7.65 5.48 -5.19
CA PRO A 141 -7.17 4.22 -4.64
C PRO A 141 -6.05 3.59 -5.48
N SER A 142 -5.00 3.10 -4.79
CA SER A 142 -3.92 2.36 -5.44
C SER A 142 -4.36 0.89 -5.59
N TYR A 143 -4.89 0.54 -6.75
CA TYR A 143 -5.43 -0.80 -7.03
C TYR A 143 -4.44 -1.92 -6.73
N GLY A 144 -3.14 -1.71 -6.93
CA GLY A 144 -2.11 -2.69 -6.61
C GLY A 144 -2.09 -3.08 -5.12
N LYS A 145 -2.15 -2.11 -4.21
CA LYS A 145 -2.17 -2.36 -2.76
C LYS A 145 -3.43 -3.11 -2.35
N TYR A 146 -4.60 -2.72 -2.87
CA TYR A 146 -5.87 -3.39 -2.58
C TYR A 146 -5.93 -4.79 -3.15
N THR A 147 -5.33 -5.04 -4.31
CA THR A 147 -5.23 -6.39 -4.91
C THR A 147 -4.40 -7.32 -4.03
N ILE A 148 -3.23 -6.87 -3.58
CA ILE A 148 -2.34 -7.66 -2.71
C ILE A 148 -3.04 -7.96 -1.38
N MET A 149 -3.67 -6.95 -0.75
CA MET A 149 -4.39 -7.12 0.51
C MET A 149 -5.57 -8.07 0.38
N GLY A 150 -6.35 -7.93 -0.70
CA GLY A 150 -7.49 -8.83 -0.98
C GLY A 150 -7.07 -10.25 -1.33
N ALA A 151 -5.91 -10.44 -1.99
CA ALA A 151 -5.34 -11.75 -2.27
C ALA A 151 -4.89 -12.45 -0.98
N LEU A 152 -4.18 -11.72 -0.09
CA LEU A 152 -3.72 -12.26 1.19
C LEU A 152 -4.90 -12.69 2.08
N LEU A 153 -5.90 -11.83 2.23
CA LEU A 153 -7.11 -12.16 2.99
C LEU A 153 -7.89 -13.34 2.39
N GLY A 154 -7.97 -13.40 1.05
CA GLY A 154 -8.59 -14.52 0.35
C GLY A 154 -7.86 -15.84 0.58
N LEU A 155 -6.53 -15.81 0.63
CA LEU A 155 -5.70 -16.98 0.90
C LEU A 155 -5.91 -17.49 2.35
N ILE A 156 -5.90 -16.57 3.32
CA ILE A 156 -6.18 -16.90 4.74
C ILE A 156 -7.57 -17.50 4.90
N ALA A 157 -8.58 -16.91 4.28
CA ALA A 157 -9.95 -17.44 4.34
C ALA A 157 -10.04 -18.83 3.71
N CYS A 158 -9.41 -19.05 2.56
CA CYS A 158 -9.38 -20.35 1.89
C CYS A 158 -8.69 -21.42 2.77
N ALA A 159 -7.53 -21.10 3.34
CA ALA A 159 -6.83 -21.99 4.25
C ALA A 159 -7.69 -22.33 5.48
N GLY A 160 -8.39 -21.34 6.05
CA GLY A 160 -9.31 -21.54 7.17
C GLY A 160 -10.46 -22.51 6.84
N VAL A 161 -11.06 -22.35 5.65
CA VAL A 161 -12.11 -23.27 5.21
C VAL A 161 -11.58 -24.69 5.01
N LEU A 162 -10.39 -24.86 4.42
CA LEU A 162 -9.77 -26.16 4.23
C LEU A 162 -9.43 -26.84 5.58
N ILE A 163 -8.88 -26.08 6.53
CA ILE A 163 -8.56 -26.59 7.87
C ILE A 163 -9.85 -26.97 8.61
N ALA A 164 -10.90 -26.13 8.53
CA ALA A 164 -12.19 -26.44 9.14
C ALA A 164 -12.80 -27.70 8.52
N GLY A 165 -12.76 -27.83 7.19
CA GLY A 165 -13.21 -29.02 6.48
C GLY A 165 -12.44 -30.28 6.92
N TYR A 166 -11.12 -30.18 7.05
CA TYR A 166 -10.28 -31.28 7.51
C TYR A 166 -10.59 -31.69 8.97
N LEU A 167 -10.81 -30.71 9.85
CA LEU A 167 -11.15 -30.98 11.26
C LEU A 167 -12.58 -31.52 11.46
N MET A 168 -13.49 -31.26 10.53
CA MET A 168 -14.88 -31.75 10.53
C MET A 168 -15.04 -33.08 9.76
N ASP A 169 -13.96 -33.55 9.14
CA ASP A 169 -13.97 -34.83 8.41
C ASP A 169 -13.64 -35.96 9.39
N ASP A 170 -14.67 -36.59 9.94
CA ASP A 170 -14.57 -37.74 10.83
C ASP A 170 -14.43 -39.07 10.05
N THR A 171 -14.12 -39.02 8.75
CA THR A 171 -14.04 -40.20 7.90
C THR A 171 -12.71 -40.94 8.16
N ILE A 172 -12.80 -42.22 8.45
CA ILE A 172 -11.62 -43.09 8.61
C ILE A 172 -11.06 -43.43 7.23
N HIS A 173 -9.87 -42.89 6.91
CA HIS A 173 -9.23 -43.06 5.60
C HIS A 173 -8.13 -44.15 5.60
N SER A 174 -7.69 -44.58 6.76
CA SER A 174 -6.53 -45.47 6.89
C SER A 174 -6.75 -46.53 7.96
N SER A 175 -6.11 -47.67 7.80
CA SER A 175 -6.05 -48.75 8.83
C SER A 175 -5.36 -48.25 10.12
N GLU A 176 -4.46 -47.26 10.01
CA GLU A 176 -3.75 -46.66 11.14
C GLU A 176 -4.71 -45.76 11.96
N ASP A 177 -5.71 -45.15 11.34
CA ASP A 177 -6.74 -44.38 12.04
C ASP A 177 -7.65 -45.27 12.90
N MET A 178 -7.95 -46.49 12.41
CA MET A 178 -8.70 -47.49 13.17
C MET A 178 -7.95 -47.94 14.42
N GLU A 179 -6.64 -48.16 14.34
CA GLU A 179 -5.81 -48.55 15.47
C GLU A 179 -5.71 -47.41 16.50
N LYS A 180 -5.53 -46.18 16.02
CA LYS A 180 -5.35 -44.98 16.86
C LYS A 180 -6.60 -44.55 17.61
N TYR A 181 -7.77 -44.62 16.98
CA TYR A 181 -9.04 -44.16 17.58
C TYR A 181 -9.85 -45.24 18.25
N PHE A 182 -9.70 -46.50 17.87
CA PHE A 182 -10.53 -47.59 18.39
C PHE A 182 -9.71 -48.70 19.06
N ASP A 183 -8.39 -48.60 19.05
CA ASP A 183 -7.48 -49.65 19.59
C ASP A 183 -7.74 -51.03 18.96
N LEU A 184 -8.22 -51.03 17.70
CA LEU A 184 -8.55 -52.22 16.93
C LEU A 184 -7.58 -52.39 15.77
N VAL A 185 -6.82 -53.49 15.77
CA VAL A 185 -5.96 -53.84 14.65
C VAL A 185 -6.80 -54.54 13.57
N PRO A 186 -6.93 -53.94 12.37
CA PRO A 186 -7.67 -54.57 11.29
C PRO A 186 -6.99 -55.84 10.83
N LEU A 187 -7.70 -56.96 10.78
CA LEU A 187 -7.16 -58.25 10.42
C LEU A 187 -6.77 -58.35 8.93
N THR A 188 -7.35 -57.52 8.09
CA THR A 188 -7.02 -57.39 6.67
C THR A 188 -7.55 -56.09 6.11
N SER A 189 -6.89 -55.47 5.15
CA SER A 189 -7.41 -54.38 4.32
C SER A 189 -7.66 -54.92 2.91
N ILE A 190 -8.84 -54.68 2.39
CA ILE A 190 -9.16 -55.00 1.00
C ILE A 190 -8.89 -53.71 0.21
N PRO A 191 -7.86 -53.64 -0.65
CA PRO A 191 -7.65 -52.48 -1.47
C PRO A 191 -8.83 -52.29 -2.44
N ASP A 192 -9.33 -51.06 -2.45
CA ASP A 192 -10.31 -50.66 -3.47
C ASP A 192 -9.54 -50.57 -4.80
N SER A 193 -9.61 -51.63 -5.58
CA SER A 193 -8.92 -51.68 -6.86
C SER A 193 -9.89 -51.64 -8.01
N ASP A 194 -9.77 -50.68 -8.86
CA ASP A 194 -10.48 -50.53 -10.15
C ASP A 194 -10.17 -51.75 -11.08
N LEU A 195 -9.30 -52.64 -10.67
CA LEU A 195 -8.95 -53.86 -11.41
C LEU A 195 -10.14 -54.81 -11.70
N PHE A 196 -11.17 -54.76 -10.86
CA PHE A 196 -12.40 -55.55 -11.12
C PHE A 196 -13.27 -54.99 -12.27
N ILE A 197 -13.18 -53.69 -12.52
CA ILE A 197 -13.94 -53.05 -13.61
C ILE A 197 -13.29 -53.35 -14.96
N GLU A 198 -11.94 -53.42 -14.99
CA GLU A 198 -11.16 -53.71 -16.20
C GLU A 198 -11.35 -55.18 -16.64
N SER A 199 -11.41 -56.10 -15.70
CA SER A 199 -11.61 -57.52 -15.99
C SER A 199 -12.98 -57.83 -16.61
N GLU A 200 -14.05 -57.12 -16.21
CA GLU A 200 -15.38 -57.30 -16.75
C GLU A 200 -15.49 -56.71 -18.17
N SER A 201 -14.82 -55.62 -18.46
CA SER A 201 -14.74 -55.02 -19.79
C SER A 201 -13.98 -55.89 -20.80
N ASP A 202 -12.92 -56.54 -20.34
CA ASP A 202 -12.12 -57.45 -21.18
C ASP A 202 -12.81 -58.82 -21.40
N MET A 203 -13.52 -59.31 -20.43
CA MET A 203 -14.38 -60.53 -20.62
C MET A 203 -15.51 -60.26 -21.63
N LYS A 204 -16.13 -59.10 -21.64
CA LYS A 204 -17.14 -58.71 -22.65
C LYS A 204 -16.53 -58.58 -24.05
N LYS A 205 -15.30 -58.09 -24.20
CA LYS A 205 -14.61 -58.03 -25.50
C LYS A 205 -14.23 -59.42 -26.03
N THR A 206 -13.77 -60.29 -25.17
CA THR A 206 -13.37 -61.68 -25.55
C THR A 206 -14.58 -62.53 -25.94
N ARG A 207 -15.72 -62.35 -25.26
CA ARG A 207 -17.01 -63.07 -25.60
C ARG A 207 -17.58 -62.56 -26.93
N LYS A 208 -17.42 -61.29 -27.29
CA LYS A 208 -17.88 -60.71 -28.55
C LYS A 208 -17.00 -61.16 -29.76
N ARG A 209 -15.74 -61.52 -29.53
CA ARG A 209 -14.85 -62.08 -30.56
C ARG A 209 -15.10 -63.56 -30.85
N ARG A 210 -15.53 -64.36 -29.85
CA ARG A 210 -15.86 -65.78 -30.01
C ARG A 210 -17.21 -66.04 -30.67
N GLY A 211 -18.15 -65.12 -30.66
CA GLY A 211 -19.44 -65.24 -31.29
C GLY A 211 -19.51 -64.81 -32.78
N ARG A 212 -18.34 -64.54 -33.39
CA ARG A 212 -18.22 -64.11 -34.80
C ARG A 212 -17.34 -65.05 -35.65
N ARG A 213 -17.22 -66.29 -35.24
CA ARG A 213 -16.63 -67.39 -36.08
C ARG A 213 -17.69 -68.44 -36.33
#